data_39977f43d5d53547c35254b1e8f4c052
#
_entry.id   39977f43d5d53547c35254b1e8f4c052
#
_cell.length_a   1.000
_cell.length_b   1.000
_cell.length_c   1.000
_cell.angle_alpha   90.00
_cell.angle_beta   90.00
_cell.angle_gamma   90.00
#
_symmetry.space_group_name_H-M   'P 1'
#
loop_
_entity.id
_entity.type
_entity.pdbx_description
1 polymer ?
#
loop_
_entity_poly.entity_id
_entity_poly.type
_entity_poly.pdbx_seq_one_letter_code
_entity_poly.pdbx_strand_id
1 'polypeptide(L)'
;MIPTFLGSTILVFTILQLAPGGPLEQTIMQLQMGGMTGGAEGGGSSVSAMGGSVLPESAMKELKRFYGFDKPIYQRYLIWLGIWPREIKHRDFTIPSDQNQVEKRVGKRDGQIWRVDVSADENGNLSVFEKDGSASPVWYASIDETDDNGSRKAVIFQQEYSGILTGNLGKSYTYAKPVTEVMAPRFKVSLFFGLIGYFLSYIVCIPLGIKKALKHGSTFDFVSSVIIFVAYSIPGW
;
A
#
# COMPACT_ATOMS: atom_id res chain seq x y z
N MET A 1 -19.24 -16.03 -6.89
CA MET A 1 -18.82 -14.76 -6.24
C MET A 1 -17.37 -14.78 -5.72
N ILE A 2 -16.95 -15.75 -4.86
CA ILE A 2 -15.55 -15.79 -4.34
C ILE A 2 -14.50 -15.92 -5.44
N PRO A 3 -14.60 -16.84 -6.43
CA PRO A 3 -13.56 -16.95 -7.46
C PRO A 3 -13.48 -15.73 -8.38
N THR A 4 -14.62 -15.08 -8.66
CA THR A 4 -14.63 -13.85 -9.48
C THR A 4 -13.97 -12.67 -8.72
N PHE A 5 -14.21 -12.57 -7.42
CA PHE A 5 -13.54 -11.59 -6.57
C PHE A 5 -12.02 -11.82 -6.54
N LEU A 6 -11.58 -13.06 -6.28
CA LEU A 6 -10.16 -13.39 -6.29
C LEU A 6 -9.51 -13.14 -7.66
N GLY A 7 -10.17 -13.55 -8.74
CA GLY A 7 -9.67 -13.31 -10.10
C GLY A 7 -9.51 -11.80 -10.42
N SER A 8 -10.51 -11.00 -10.07
CA SER A 8 -10.45 -9.55 -10.29
C SER A 8 -9.39 -8.86 -9.44
N THR A 9 -9.22 -9.24 -8.17
CA THR A 9 -8.20 -8.65 -7.29
C THR A 9 -6.79 -9.02 -7.72
N ILE A 10 -6.55 -10.25 -8.17
CA ILE A 10 -5.25 -10.68 -8.72
C ILE A 10 -4.94 -9.87 -9.99
N LEU A 11 -5.91 -9.74 -10.89
CA LEU A 11 -5.74 -9.00 -12.15
C LEU A 11 -5.42 -7.53 -11.88
N VAL A 12 -6.21 -6.86 -11.03
CA VAL A 12 -5.98 -5.45 -10.65
C VAL A 12 -4.62 -5.28 -9.99
N PHE A 13 -4.27 -6.14 -9.03
CA PHE A 13 -2.96 -6.09 -8.37
C PHE A 13 -1.82 -6.24 -9.38
N THR A 14 -1.91 -7.20 -10.31
CA THR A 14 -0.89 -7.44 -11.33
C THR A 14 -0.73 -6.23 -12.24
N ILE A 15 -1.83 -5.64 -12.70
CA ILE A 15 -1.79 -4.42 -13.53
C ILE A 15 -1.11 -3.28 -12.77
N LEU A 16 -1.46 -3.06 -11.50
CA LEU A 16 -0.85 -2.02 -10.67
C LEU A 16 0.65 -2.22 -10.44
N GLN A 17 1.12 -3.47 -10.44
CA GLN A 17 2.55 -3.79 -10.29
C GLN A 17 3.34 -3.63 -11.59
N LEU A 18 2.69 -3.83 -12.74
CA LEU A 18 3.32 -3.72 -14.06
C LEU A 18 3.24 -2.32 -14.64
N ALA A 19 2.33 -1.47 -14.13
CA ALA A 19 2.17 -0.10 -14.59
C ALA A 19 3.44 0.72 -14.30
N PRO A 20 4.08 1.33 -15.30
CA PRO A 20 5.19 2.25 -15.09
C PRO A 20 4.72 3.50 -14.31
N GLY A 21 5.59 4.10 -13.53
CA GLY A 21 5.24 5.28 -12.73
C GLY A 21 4.61 4.96 -11.38
N GLY A 22 4.91 3.80 -10.81
CA GLY A 22 4.48 3.43 -9.46
C GLY A 22 4.97 4.40 -8.37
N PRO A 23 4.44 4.30 -7.13
CA PRO A 23 4.76 5.25 -6.05
C PRO A 23 6.26 5.30 -5.71
N LEU A 24 6.99 4.21 -5.90
CA LEU A 24 8.44 4.18 -5.74
C LEU A 24 9.14 5.04 -6.81
N GLU A 25 8.79 4.87 -8.08
CA GLU A 25 9.37 5.64 -9.19
C GLU A 25 9.05 7.12 -9.07
N GLN A 26 7.80 7.47 -8.71
CA GLN A 26 7.41 8.86 -8.46
C GLN A 26 8.23 9.49 -7.33
N THR A 27 8.47 8.77 -6.23
CA THR A 27 9.28 9.27 -5.12
C THR A 27 10.74 9.43 -5.53
N ILE A 28 11.29 8.49 -6.29
CA ILE A 28 12.66 8.59 -6.83
C ILE A 28 12.78 9.81 -7.74
N MET A 29 11.83 10.01 -8.65
CA MET A 29 11.79 11.19 -9.53
C MET A 29 11.70 12.49 -8.74
N GLN A 30 10.83 12.56 -7.71
CA GLN A 30 10.70 13.74 -6.86
C GLN A 30 11.99 14.06 -6.11
N LEU A 31 12.66 13.05 -5.58
CA LEU A 31 13.94 13.23 -4.87
C LEU A 31 15.05 13.67 -5.83
N GLN A 32 15.08 13.14 -7.05
CA GLN A 32 16.03 13.54 -8.08
C GLN A 32 15.76 14.98 -8.56
N MET A 33 14.51 15.35 -8.79
CA MET A 33 14.13 16.71 -9.20
C MET A 33 14.28 17.72 -8.07
N GLY A 34 13.96 17.34 -6.83
CA GLY A 34 14.10 18.19 -5.64
C GLY A 34 15.56 18.52 -5.33
N GLY A 35 16.46 17.59 -5.63
CA GLY A 35 17.91 17.84 -5.55
C GLY A 35 18.44 18.84 -6.58
N MET A 36 17.74 19.02 -7.71
CA MET A 36 18.12 20.01 -8.74
C MET A 36 17.57 21.43 -8.48
N THR A 37 16.46 21.57 -7.76
CA THR A 37 15.84 22.87 -7.49
C THR A 37 16.21 23.48 -6.14
N GLY A 38 16.93 22.77 -5.28
CA GLY A 38 17.37 23.22 -3.96
C GLY A 38 18.67 24.04 -3.92
N GLY A 39 19.06 24.67 -5.00
CA GLY A 39 20.29 25.46 -5.13
C GLY A 39 20.10 26.97 -4.99
N ALA A 40 19.38 27.48 -3.97
CA ALA A 40 19.49 28.87 -3.56
C ALA A 40 19.10 29.02 -2.08
N GLU A 41 20.12 29.43 -1.29
CA GLU A 41 20.06 29.95 0.09
C GLU A 41 20.09 28.94 1.25
N GLY A 42 21.27 28.81 1.84
CA GLY A 42 21.41 28.54 3.27
C GLY A 42 22.17 27.29 3.70
N GLY A 43 23.50 27.29 3.66
CA GLY A 43 24.31 26.65 4.72
C GLY A 43 24.53 25.14 4.70
N GLY A 44 25.61 24.70 4.04
CA GLY A 44 26.46 23.66 4.60
C GLY A 44 26.05 22.21 4.50
N SER A 45 26.22 21.59 3.37
CA SER A 45 26.85 20.26 3.20
C SER A 45 27.01 20.00 1.71
N SER A 46 28.24 19.94 1.29
CA SER A 46 28.69 19.68 -0.07
C SER A 46 28.27 18.27 -0.53
N VAL A 47 27.14 18.16 -1.22
CA VAL A 47 26.88 17.10 -2.18
C VAL A 47 26.72 17.78 -3.54
N SER A 48 27.82 18.43 -3.97
CA SER A 48 27.90 19.08 -5.27
C SER A 48 28.48 18.14 -6.29
N ALA A 49 27.81 18.10 -7.42
CA ALA A 49 28.39 17.95 -8.73
C ALA A 49 29.17 16.66 -9.03
N MET A 50 28.43 15.58 -9.30
CA MET A 50 28.86 14.70 -10.39
C MET A 50 27.64 14.00 -10.97
N GLY A 51 27.43 14.25 -12.25
CA GLY A 51 26.40 13.75 -13.15
C GLY A 51 25.41 12.69 -12.66
N GLY A 52 24.12 13.03 -12.73
CA GLY A 52 23.02 12.09 -12.45
C GLY A 52 23.00 11.69 -10.97
N SER A 53 22.22 12.38 -10.16
CA SER A 53 22.02 12.07 -8.75
C SER A 53 21.43 10.67 -8.58
N VAL A 54 22.27 9.65 -8.68
CA VAL A 54 21.90 8.28 -8.28
C VAL A 54 21.80 8.31 -6.76
N LEU A 55 20.59 8.08 -6.25
CA LEU A 55 20.35 7.91 -4.83
C LEU A 55 21.35 6.89 -4.26
N PRO A 56 21.96 7.15 -3.11
CA PRO A 56 22.83 6.16 -2.46
C PRO A 56 22.11 4.81 -2.36
N GLU A 57 22.85 3.73 -2.56
CA GLU A 57 22.30 2.38 -2.56
C GLU A 57 21.55 2.05 -1.26
N SER A 58 22.04 2.56 -0.13
CA SER A 58 21.38 2.48 1.17
C SER A 58 20.00 3.15 1.19
N ALA A 59 19.89 4.35 0.62
CA ALA A 59 18.62 5.07 0.53
C ALA A 59 17.64 4.37 -0.41
N MET A 60 18.13 3.77 -1.50
CA MET A 60 17.32 2.97 -2.41
C MET A 60 16.81 1.70 -1.73
N LYS A 61 17.63 1.03 -0.92
CA LYS A 61 17.25 -0.16 -0.14
C LYS A 61 16.18 0.20 0.89
N GLU A 62 16.34 1.31 1.60
CA GLU A 62 15.35 1.80 2.57
C GLU A 62 14.01 2.16 1.91
N LEU A 63 14.05 2.83 0.76
CA LEU A 63 12.86 3.13 -0.04
C LEU A 63 12.13 1.86 -0.51
N LYS A 64 12.84 0.88 -1.05
CA LYS A 64 12.27 -0.40 -1.46
C LYS A 64 11.59 -1.11 -0.28
N ARG A 65 12.21 -1.10 0.89
CA ARG A 65 11.66 -1.68 2.12
C ARG A 65 10.41 -0.91 2.58
N PHE A 66 10.45 0.42 2.56
CA PHE A 66 9.31 1.26 2.94
C PHE A 66 8.06 0.98 2.08
N TYR A 67 8.26 0.79 0.77
CA TYR A 67 7.17 0.45 -0.16
C TYR A 67 6.90 -1.06 -0.26
N GLY A 68 7.67 -1.92 0.44
CA GLY A 68 7.53 -3.37 0.45
C GLY A 68 7.97 -4.05 -0.85
N PHE A 69 8.81 -3.39 -1.66
CA PHE A 69 9.37 -3.96 -2.91
C PHE A 69 10.52 -4.95 -2.66
N ASP A 70 10.98 -5.06 -1.44
CA ASP A 70 11.94 -6.08 -0.96
C ASP A 70 11.32 -7.48 -0.90
N LYS A 71 9.98 -7.58 -0.87
CA LYS A 71 9.25 -8.84 -0.74
C LYS A 71 8.79 -9.41 -2.08
N PRO A 72 8.71 -10.73 -2.21
CA PRO A 72 8.21 -11.38 -3.42
C PRO A 72 6.75 -11.02 -3.69
N ILE A 73 6.36 -11.04 -4.97
CA ILE A 73 5.05 -10.56 -5.47
C ILE A 73 3.86 -11.21 -4.72
N TYR A 74 3.94 -12.51 -4.41
CA TYR A 74 2.86 -13.20 -3.72
C TYR A 74 2.68 -12.71 -2.28
N GLN A 75 3.76 -12.40 -1.55
CA GLN A 75 3.66 -11.81 -0.21
C GLN A 75 3.09 -10.40 -0.27
N ARG A 76 3.50 -9.60 -1.26
CA ARG A 76 2.96 -8.25 -1.49
C ARG A 76 1.46 -8.29 -1.77
N TYR A 77 0.99 -9.27 -2.53
CA TYR A 77 -0.43 -9.48 -2.76
C TYR A 77 -1.18 -9.84 -1.47
N LEU A 78 -0.64 -10.75 -0.64
CA LEU A 78 -1.25 -11.12 0.64
C LEU A 78 -1.26 -9.96 1.65
N ILE A 79 -0.20 -9.14 1.68
CA ILE A 79 -0.14 -7.91 2.48
C ILE A 79 -1.20 -6.91 2.00
N TRP A 80 -1.31 -6.69 0.68
CA TRP A 80 -2.30 -5.80 0.10
C TRP A 80 -3.74 -6.26 0.37
N LEU A 81 -3.97 -7.56 0.38
CA LEU A 81 -5.26 -8.14 0.73
C LEU A 81 -5.55 -7.99 2.24
N GLY A 82 -4.52 -7.93 3.09
CA GLY A 82 -4.64 -7.82 4.55
C GLY A 82 -4.57 -9.16 5.30
N ILE A 83 -4.18 -10.23 4.62
CA ILE A 83 -4.01 -11.57 5.20
C ILE A 83 -2.62 -11.70 5.84
N TRP A 84 -1.60 -11.09 5.22
CA TRP A 84 -0.24 -11.09 5.73
C TRP A 84 0.10 -9.76 6.40
N PRO A 85 0.82 -9.76 7.54
CA PRO A 85 1.16 -8.53 8.23
C PRO A 85 2.14 -7.68 7.40
N ARG A 86 1.92 -6.37 7.43
CA ARG A 86 2.84 -5.37 6.89
C ARG A 86 3.83 -4.96 7.96
N GLU A 87 5.10 -4.89 7.60
CA GLU A 87 6.14 -4.35 8.45
C GLU A 87 6.14 -2.83 8.39
N ILE A 88 6.16 -2.22 9.56
CA ILE A 88 6.15 -0.76 9.72
C ILE A 88 7.19 -0.35 10.77
N LYS A 89 7.55 0.93 10.77
CA LYS A 89 8.48 1.54 11.75
C LYS A 89 9.83 0.84 11.82
N HIS A 90 10.43 0.56 10.68
CA HIS A 90 11.76 -0.04 10.61
C HIS A 90 12.82 0.82 11.31
N ARG A 91 13.74 0.18 12.01
CA ARG A 91 14.92 0.79 12.60
C ARG A 91 16.10 -0.15 12.49
N ASP A 92 17.13 0.31 11.80
CA ASP A 92 18.36 -0.45 11.64
C ASP A 92 19.23 -0.33 12.88
N PHE A 93 19.95 -1.39 13.20
CA PHE A 93 20.95 -1.44 14.24
C PHE A 93 21.96 -2.54 13.96
N THR A 94 23.10 -2.47 14.63
CA THR A 94 24.16 -3.47 14.48
C THR A 94 24.30 -4.21 15.81
N ILE A 95 24.41 -5.53 15.73
CA ILE A 95 24.76 -6.41 16.85
C ILE A 95 26.23 -6.71 16.68
N PRO A 96 27.11 -6.26 17.61
CA PRO A 96 28.52 -6.61 17.61
C PRO A 96 28.73 -8.12 17.74
N SER A 97 29.81 -8.64 17.18
CA SER A 97 30.11 -10.08 17.23
C SER A 97 30.39 -10.63 18.64
N ASP A 98 30.74 -9.75 19.57
CA ASP A 98 31.05 -10.06 20.97
C ASP A 98 29.82 -10.06 21.90
N GLN A 99 28.67 -9.59 21.40
CA GLN A 99 27.44 -9.45 22.17
C GLN A 99 26.28 -10.18 21.51
N ASN A 100 25.56 -10.97 22.29
CA ASN A 100 24.34 -11.64 21.83
C ASN A 100 23.06 -10.89 22.23
N GLN A 101 23.20 -9.80 23.00
CA GLN A 101 22.06 -9.00 23.44
C GLN A 101 22.38 -7.51 23.31
N VAL A 102 21.42 -6.76 22.74
CA VAL A 102 21.55 -5.30 22.53
C VAL A 102 20.25 -4.61 22.92
N GLU A 103 20.36 -3.61 23.81
CA GLU A 103 19.24 -2.74 24.17
C GLU A 103 19.02 -1.69 23.06
N LYS A 104 17.80 -1.60 22.55
CA LYS A 104 17.45 -0.62 21.49
C LYS A 104 16.26 0.24 21.89
N ARG A 105 16.43 1.57 21.66
CA ARG A 105 15.32 2.51 21.81
C ARG A 105 14.39 2.40 20.60
N VAL A 106 13.12 2.05 20.83
CA VAL A 106 12.12 1.84 19.79
C VAL A 106 11.10 2.97 19.67
N GLY A 107 10.97 3.81 20.69
CA GLY A 107 10.03 4.92 20.64
C GLY A 107 9.85 5.63 21.98
N LYS A 108 8.66 6.19 22.16
CA LYS A 108 8.14 6.67 23.43
C LYS A 108 6.78 6.01 23.67
N ARG A 109 6.55 5.56 24.90
CA ARG A 109 5.26 5.05 25.39
C ARG A 109 4.95 5.80 26.68
N ASP A 110 3.78 6.39 26.78
CA ASP A 110 3.33 7.16 27.96
C ASP A 110 4.31 8.26 28.40
N GLY A 111 4.93 8.95 27.42
CA GLY A 111 5.92 10.01 27.68
C GLY A 111 7.33 9.52 28.03
N GLN A 112 7.51 8.24 28.33
CA GLN A 112 8.81 7.63 28.64
C GLN A 112 9.47 7.02 27.39
N ILE A 113 10.82 6.92 27.41
CA ILE A 113 11.56 6.27 26.34
C ILE A 113 11.30 4.77 26.42
N TRP A 114 10.70 4.22 25.33
CA TRP A 114 10.48 2.80 25.20
C TRP A 114 11.73 2.13 24.62
N ARG A 115 12.28 1.20 25.38
CA ARG A 115 13.44 0.39 25.00
C ARG A 115 13.07 -1.08 25.03
N VAL A 116 13.67 -1.84 24.17
CA VAL A 116 13.53 -3.29 24.06
C VAL A 116 14.91 -3.92 23.99
N ASP A 117 15.01 -5.13 24.51
CA ASP A 117 16.20 -5.95 24.43
C ASP A 117 16.06 -6.93 23.28
N VAL A 118 17.04 -6.92 22.38
CA VAL A 118 17.09 -7.86 21.26
C VAL A 118 18.16 -8.88 21.55
N SER A 119 17.77 -10.15 21.62
CA SER A 119 18.64 -11.28 21.87
C SER A 119 18.77 -12.13 20.62
N ALA A 120 19.99 -12.51 20.27
CA ALA A 120 20.28 -13.44 19.17
C ALA A 120 20.48 -14.84 19.74
N ASP A 121 19.76 -15.82 19.20
CA ASP A 121 19.93 -17.23 19.47
C ASP A 121 21.12 -17.82 18.67
N GLU A 122 21.64 -18.96 19.10
CA GLU A 122 22.74 -19.70 18.41
C GLU A 122 22.42 -20.00 16.94
N ASN A 123 21.15 -20.16 16.60
CA ASN A 123 20.65 -20.37 15.24
C ASN A 123 20.53 -19.09 14.41
N GLY A 124 20.87 -17.94 14.97
CA GLY A 124 20.75 -16.64 14.30
C GLY A 124 19.34 -16.03 14.30
N ASN A 125 18.38 -16.65 15.02
CA ASN A 125 17.06 -16.04 15.17
C ASN A 125 17.12 -14.91 16.21
N LEU A 126 16.45 -13.79 15.91
CA LEU A 126 16.33 -12.66 16.83
C LEU A 126 15.01 -12.72 17.57
N SER A 127 15.10 -12.58 18.88
CA SER A 127 13.95 -12.45 19.77
C SER A 127 13.97 -11.09 20.44
N VAL A 128 12.81 -10.45 20.54
CA VAL A 128 12.66 -9.11 21.12
C VAL A 128 11.92 -9.23 22.44
N PHE A 129 12.54 -8.71 23.49
CA PHE A 129 12.00 -8.72 24.85
C PHE A 129 11.72 -7.30 25.32
N GLU A 130 10.65 -7.13 26.08
CA GLU A 130 10.41 -5.90 26.82
C GLU A 130 11.29 -5.85 28.07
N LYS A 131 11.40 -4.67 28.69
CA LYS A 131 12.28 -4.46 29.84
C LYS A 131 11.92 -5.33 31.07
N ASP A 132 10.73 -5.88 31.11
CA ASP A 132 10.25 -6.83 32.11
C ASP A 132 10.66 -8.30 31.84
N GLY A 133 11.39 -8.55 30.75
CA GLY A 133 11.82 -9.87 30.29
C GLY A 133 10.76 -10.65 29.54
N SER A 134 9.58 -10.11 29.31
CA SER A 134 8.54 -10.73 28.49
C SER A 134 8.83 -10.56 26.99
N ALA A 135 8.44 -11.55 26.17
CA ALA A 135 8.54 -11.42 24.72
C ALA A 135 7.65 -10.27 24.25
N SER A 136 8.20 -9.38 23.41
CA SER A 136 7.43 -8.24 22.91
C SER A 136 6.33 -8.72 21.96
N PRO A 137 5.05 -8.37 22.19
CA PRO A 137 3.96 -8.74 21.30
C PRO A 137 3.88 -7.86 20.05
N VAL A 138 4.65 -6.77 19.99
CA VAL A 138 4.52 -5.72 18.98
C VAL A 138 5.78 -5.58 18.13
N TRP A 139 6.95 -5.79 18.73
CA TRP A 139 8.23 -5.61 18.07
C TRP A 139 8.84 -6.95 17.67
N TYR A 140 9.30 -7.00 16.44
CA TYR A 140 9.98 -8.13 15.82
C TYR A 140 11.33 -7.67 15.30
N ALA A 141 12.28 -8.58 15.20
CA ALA A 141 13.60 -8.29 14.64
C ALA A 141 14.00 -9.35 13.62
N SER A 142 14.74 -8.93 12.60
CA SER A 142 15.32 -9.84 11.60
C SER A 142 16.74 -9.41 11.28
N ILE A 143 17.61 -10.38 10.93
CA ILE A 143 18.95 -10.10 10.42
C ILE A 143 18.80 -9.73 8.94
N ASP A 144 19.42 -8.62 8.55
CA ASP A 144 19.46 -8.15 7.16
C ASP A 144 20.74 -8.58 6.46
N GLU A 145 21.88 -8.38 7.11
CA GLU A 145 23.21 -8.73 6.59
C GLU A 145 24.15 -9.13 7.74
N THR A 146 25.08 -9.99 7.44
CA THR A 146 26.20 -10.30 8.35
C THR A 146 27.48 -9.86 7.68
N ASP A 147 28.23 -8.96 8.31
CA ASP A 147 29.52 -8.48 7.82
C ASP A 147 30.61 -9.54 7.99
N ASP A 148 31.69 -9.47 7.19
CA ASP A 148 32.84 -10.37 7.27
C ASP A 148 33.50 -10.41 8.65
N ASN A 149 33.32 -9.39 9.46
CA ASN A 149 33.78 -9.29 10.84
C ASN A 149 32.86 -9.96 11.87
N GLY A 150 31.82 -10.67 11.42
CA GLY A 150 30.84 -11.32 12.28
C GLY A 150 29.82 -10.37 12.94
N SER A 151 29.88 -9.07 12.68
CA SER A 151 28.85 -8.12 13.10
C SER A 151 27.59 -8.33 12.27
N ARG A 152 26.43 -8.37 12.93
CA ARG A 152 25.14 -8.62 12.28
C ARG A 152 24.37 -7.31 12.17
N LYS A 153 24.06 -6.88 10.96
CA LYS A 153 23.10 -5.80 10.71
C LYS A 153 21.71 -6.36 10.85
N ALA A 154 20.96 -5.82 11.78
CA ALA A 154 19.62 -6.27 12.09
C ALA A 154 18.63 -5.09 12.00
N VAL A 155 17.38 -5.42 11.76
CA VAL A 155 16.28 -4.47 11.67
C VAL A 155 15.20 -4.85 12.67
N ILE A 156 14.78 -3.89 13.47
CA ILE A 156 13.60 -4.03 14.33
C ILE A 156 12.42 -3.33 13.66
N PHE A 157 11.26 -3.97 13.68
CA PHE A 157 10.04 -3.49 13.04
C PHE A 157 8.79 -3.89 13.81
N GLN A 158 7.69 -3.21 13.52
CA GLN A 158 6.36 -3.60 13.99
C GLN A 158 5.59 -4.29 12.88
N GLN A 159 4.69 -5.19 13.24
CA GLN A 159 3.77 -5.83 12.31
C GLN A 159 2.35 -5.30 12.52
N GLU A 160 1.71 -4.92 11.42
CA GLU A 160 0.32 -4.47 11.40
C GLU A 160 -0.43 -5.16 10.26
N TYR A 161 -1.62 -5.69 10.59
CA TYR A 161 -2.52 -6.21 9.56
C TYR A 161 -3.32 -5.06 8.96
N SER A 162 -2.92 -4.61 7.77
CA SER A 162 -3.58 -3.53 7.04
C SER A 162 -3.75 -3.90 5.59
N GLY A 163 -4.97 -3.81 5.07
CA GLY A 163 -5.29 -4.15 3.70
C GLY A 163 -6.76 -4.01 3.38
N ILE A 164 -7.17 -4.46 2.21
CA ILE A 164 -8.56 -4.31 1.75
C ILE A 164 -9.54 -5.01 2.69
N LEU A 165 -9.23 -6.23 3.14
CA LEU A 165 -10.12 -7.01 4.00
C LEU A 165 -10.24 -6.45 5.42
N THR A 166 -9.22 -5.75 5.91
CA THR A 166 -9.24 -5.11 7.24
C THR A 166 -9.85 -3.71 7.21
N GLY A 167 -10.19 -3.18 6.01
CA GLY A 167 -10.69 -1.82 5.83
C GLY A 167 -9.63 -0.73 6.06
N ASN A 168 -8.40 -1.09 6.39
CA ASN A 168 -7.28 -0.18 6.52
C ASN A 168 -6.54 -0.08 5.18
N LEU A 169 -6.90 0.91 4.38
CA LEU A 169 -6.32 1.15 3.04
C LEU A 169 -4.99 1.92 3.08
N GLY A 170 -4.44 2.14 4.28
CA GLY A 170 -3.21 2.90 4.46
C GLY A 170 -3.38 4.40 4.26
N LYS A 171 -2.26 5.09 3.98
CA LYS A 171 -2.21 6.53 3.75
C LYS A 171 -1.98 6.84 2.28
N SER A 172 -2.65 7.88 1.78
CA SER A 172 -2.40 8.43 0.45
C SER A 172 -1.05 9.17 0.44
N TYR A 173 -0.20 8.85 -0.51
CA TYR A 173 1.10 9.53 -0.67
C TYR A 173 0.94 10.97 -1.14
N THR A 174 -0.10 11.26 -1.94
CA THR A 174 -0.37 12.59 -2.47
C THR A 174 -0.96 13.54 -1.43
N TYR A 175 -1.87 13.04 -0.59
CA TYR A 175 -2.60 13.87 0.37
C TYR A 175 -2.08 13.75 1.81
N ALA A 176 -1.14 12.83 2.08
CA ALA A 176 -0.61 12.51 3.41
C ALA A 176 -1.69 12.18 4.47
N LYS A 177 -2.90 11.83 4.03
CA LYS A 177 -4.07 11.49 4.85
C LYS A 177 -4.47 10.03 4.67
N PRO A 178 -5.22 9.43 5.60
CA PRO A 178 -5.80 8.10 5.41
C PRO A 178 -6.62 8.05 4.11
N VAL A 179 -6.45 6.98 3.33
CA VAL A 179 -7.19 6.82 2.04
C VAL A 179 -8.69 6.83 2.27
N THR A 180 -9.18 6.26 3.36
CA THR A 180 -10.59 6.27 3.75
C THR A 180 -11.15 7.68 3.91
N GLU A 181 -10.38 8.60 4.52
CA GLU A 181 -10.78 10.01 4.68
C GLU A 181 -10.83 10.75 3.33
N VAL A 182 -9.90 10.45 2.42
CA VAL A 182 -9.87 11.04 1.07
C VAL A 182 -11.03 10.51 0.22
N MET A 183 -11.41 9.25 0.38
CA MET A 183 -12.47 8.60 -0.40
C MET A 183 -13.89 8.91 0.11
N ALA A 184 -14.07 9.06 1.42
CA ALA A 184 -15.38 9.20 2.04
C ALA A 184 -16.28 10.29 1.42
N PRO A 185 -15.81 11.52 1.14
CA PRO A 185 -16.66 12.55 0.52
C PRO A 185 -17.02 12.19 -0.92
N ARG A 186 -16.09 11.60 -1.68
CA ARG A 186 -16.32 11.19 -3.07
C ARG A 186 -17.28 10.01 -3.17
N PHE A 187 -17.19 9.08 -2.22
CA PHE A 187 -18.07 7.93 -2.14
C PHE A 187 -19.54 8.33 -1.95
N LYS A 188 -19.82 9.31 -1.11
CA LYS A 188 -21.18 9.85 -0.91
C LYS A 188 -21.79 10.34 -2.22
N VAL A 189 -21.02 11.10 -3.01
CA VAL A 189 -21.47 11.63 -4.30
C VAL A 189 -21.71 10.50 -5.30
N SER A 190 -20.78 9.57 -5.42
CA SER A 190 -20.91 8.43 -6.32
C SER A 190 -22.09 7.54 -5.95
N LEU A 191 -22.30 7.30 -4.65
CA LEU A 191 -23.43 6.51 -4.16
C LEU A 191 -24.78 7.18 -4.49
N PHE A 192 -24.87 8.49 -4.30
CA PHE A 192 -26.08 9.26 -4.61
C PHE A 192 -26.44 9.13 -6.09
N PHE A 193 -25.53 9.43 -7.01
CA PHE A 193 -25.78 9.32 -8.44
C PHE A 193 -25.98 7.87 -8.90
N GLY A 194 -25.24 6.93 -8.32
CA GLY A 194 -25.40 5.50 -8.59
C GLY A 194 -26.76 4.97 -8.21
N LEU A 195 -27.27 5.35 -7.03
CA LEU A 195 -28.62 4.94 -6.59
C LEU A 195 -29.71 5.56 -7.45
N ILE A 196 -29.57 6.85 -7.80
CA ILE A 196 -30.56 7.49 -8.70
C ILE A 196 -30.57 6.78 -10.05
N GLY A 197 -29.41 6.53 -10.66
CA GLY A 197 -29.30 5.82 -11.93
C GLY A 197 -29.87 4.41 -11.85
N TYR A 198 -29.61 3.70 -10.77
CA TYR A 198 -30.15 2.37 -10.51
C TYR A 198 -31.68 2.38 -10.45
N PHE A 199 -32.28 3.19 -9.60
CA PHE A 199 -33.73 3.28 -9.47
C PHE A 199 -34.41 3.76 -10.75
N LEU A 200 -33.84 4.77 -11.42
CA LEU A 200 -34.36 5.28 -12.69
C LEU A 200 -34.37 4.18 -13.77
N SER A 201 -33.30 3.41 -13.83
CA SER A 201 -33.20 2.28 -14.75
C SER A 201 -34.32 1.25 -14.52
N TYR A 202 -34.57 0.86 -13.27
CA TYR A 202 -35.63 -0.09 -12.94
C TYR A 202 -37.03 0.47 -13.20
N ILE A 203 -37.29 1.73 -12.86
CA ILE A 203 -38.61 2.39 -13.08
C ILE A 203 -38.93 2.44 -14.58
N VAL A 204 -37.92 2.61 -15.43
CA VAL A 204 -38.12 2.68 -16.89
C VAL A 204 -38.17 1.27 -17.51
N CYS A 205 -37.18 0.42 -17.19
CA CYS A 205 -37.00 -0.88 -17.85
C CYS A 205 -38.07 -1.87 -17.54
N ILE A 206 -38.56 -1.92 -16.28
CA ILE A 206 -39.59 -2.91 -15.89
C ILE A 206 -40.93 -2.65 -16.61
N PRO A 207 -41.53 -1.44 -16.58
CA PRO A 207 -42.79 -1.19 -17.29
C PRO A 207 -42.63 -1.31 -18.81
N LEU A 208 -41.49 -0.90 -19.35
CA LEU A 208 -41.20 -1.03 -20.78
C LEU A 208 -41.12 -2.50 -21.19
N GLY A 209 -40.43 -3.33 -20.41
CA GLY A 209 -40.36 -4.78 -20.65
C GLY A 209 -41.72 -5.48 -20.60
N ILE A 210 -42.54 -5.15 -19.60
CA ILE A 210 -43.88 -5.68 -19.48
C ILE A 210 -44.74 -5.28 -20.69
N LYS A 211 -44.76 -4.00 -21.07
CA LYS A 211 -45.49 -3.52 -22.24
C LYS A 211 -45.03 -4.17 -23.55
N LYS A 212 -43.74 -4.38 -23.73
CA LYS A 212 -43.18 -5.10 -24.89
C LYS A 212 -43.66 -6.56 -24.91
N ALA A 213 -43.65 -7.25 -23.79
CA ALA A 213 -44.07 -8.63 -23.69
C ALA A 213 -45.58 -8.77 -24.03
N LEU A 214 -46.43 -7.87 -23.54
CA LEU A 214 -47.86 -7.86 -23.80
C LEU A 214 -48.23 -7.49 -25.24
N LYS A 215 -47.42 -6.66 -25.91
CA LYS A 215 -47.63 -6.19 -27.29
C LYS A 215 -46.56 -6.69 -28.26
N HIS A 216 -46.15 -7.94 -28.06
CA HIS A 216 -45.15 -8.58 -28.92
C HIS A 216 -45.60 -8.58 -30.41
N GLY A 217 -44.66 -8.23 -31.32
CA GLY A 217 -44.94 -8.14 -32.75
C GLY A 217 -45.72 -6.90 -33.20
N SER A 218 -46.03 -5.94 -32.30
CA SER A 218 -46.69 -4.69 -32.64
C SER A 218 -45.67 -3.63 -33.10
N THR A 219 -46.17 -2.55 -33.72
CA THR A 219 -45.35 -1.38 -34.10
C THR A 219 -44.63 -0.76 -32.87
N PHE A 220 -45.28 -0.83 -31.70
CA PHE A 220 -44.68 -0.39 -30.44
C PHE A 220 -43.43 -1.23 -30.06
N ASP A 221 -43.51 -2.56 -30.22
CA ASP A 221 -42.38 -3.45 -29.94
C ASP A 221 -41.21 -3.18 -30.92
N PHE A 222 -41.49 -3.01 -32.17
CA PHE A 222 -40.49 -2.66 -33.19
C PHE A 222 -39.80 -1.30 -32.88
N VAL A 223 -40.59 -0.24 -32.72
CA VAL A 223 -40.07 1.11 -32.47
C VAL A 223 -39.24 1.18 -31.16
N SER A 224 -39.76 0.59 -30.10
CA SER A 224 -39.02 0.55 -28.81
C SER A 224 -37.74 -0.26 -28.91
N SER A 225 -37.69 -1.32 -29.72
CA SER A 225 -36.46 -2.08 -29.97
C SER A 225 -35.42 -1.25 -30.70
N VAL A 226 -35.84 -0.49 -31.71
CA VAL A 226 -34.93 0.41 -32.48
C VAL A 226 -34.38 1.49 -31.54
N ILE A 227 -35.23 2.11 -30.71
CA ILE A 227 -34.78 3.14 -29.74
C ILE A 227 -33.76 2.57 -28.77
N ILE A 228 -34.02 1.37 -28.18
CA ILE A 228 -33.08 0.71 -27.26
C ILE A 228 -31.77 0.39 -27.97
N PHE A 229 -31.82 -0.10 -29.21
CA PHE A 229 -30.63 -0.41 -30.00
C PHE A 229 -29.78 0.83 -30.25
N VAL A 230 -30.41 1.94 -30.67
CA VAL A 230 -29.71 3.24 -30.88
C VAL A 230 -29.14 3.75 -29.57
N ALA A 231 -29.92 3.72 -28.48
CA ALA A 231 -29.46 4.17 -27.16
C ALA A 231 -28.26 3.35 -26.64
N TYR A 232 -28.27 2.03 -26.87
CA TYR A 232 -27.17 1.15 -26.50
C TYR A 232 -25.91 1.39 -27.34
N SER A 233 -26.08 1.85 -28.60
CA SER A 233 -24.95 2.16 -29.50
C SER A 233 -24.22 3.44 -29.12
N ILE A 234 -24.80 4.29 -28.26
CA ILE A 234 -24.14 5.51 -27.77
C ILE A 234 -23.19 5.10 -26.64
N PRO A 235 -21.87 5.29 -26.81
CA PRO A 235 -20.91 4.96 -25.77
C PRO A 235 -21.16 5.82 -24.52
N GLY A 236 -21.16 5.20 -23.34
CA GLY A 236 -21.40 5.85 -22.06
C GLY A 236 -20.23 6.66 -21.48
N TRP A 237 -19.43 7.32 -22.36
CA TRP A 237 -18.24 8.12 -21.99
C TRP A 237 -18.35 9.57 -22.39
#